data_d214677025932c78fc1758308b05c05d
#
_entry.id   d214677025932c78fc1758308b05c05d
#
_cell.length_a   1.000
_cell.length_b   1.000
_cell.length_c   1.000
_cell.angle_alpha   90.00
_cell.angle_beta   90.00
_cell.angle_gamma   90.00
#
_symmetry.space_group_name_H-M   'P 1'
#
loop_
_entity.id
_entity.type
_entity.pdbx_description
1 polymer ?
#
loop_
_entity_poly.entity_id
_entity_poly.type
_entity_poly.pdbx_seq_one_letter_code
_entity_poly.pdbx_strand_id
1 'polypeptide(L)'
;MDFTLTEGQKMLQKTAAQFAEKYVEPRAEEIDRTGEFPRDIFEKMCQVGFAGIGTSKIYGGSGGTDIDKVLVVTEIAKKDASCAAILSIHTIFASVLNKFGTEEQKQKYLPETTNGGALGAFALTEPNAGSDAGNAKTTAILDEETGEYVINGTKCFISGGSQAKNLLIFALTDPSKGTKGLSCILVEKDTPGFS
;
A
#
# COMPACT_ATOMS: atom_id res chain seq x y z
N MET A 1 16.65 24.98 -7.47
CA MET A 1 16.19 23.76 -6.76
C MET A 1 17.44 22.94 -6.52
N ASP A 2 17.74 22.55 -5.29
CA ASP A 2 18.90 21.72 -4.96
C ASP A 2 18.46 20.26 -4.88
N PHE A 3 19.13 19.40 -5.64
CA PHE A 3 18.89 17.95 -5.68
C PHE A 3 19.93 17.16 -4.90
N THR A 4 20.80 17.85 -4.17
CA THR A 4 21.83 17.21 -3.32
C THR A 4 21.18 16.47 -2.17
N LEU A 5 21.48 15.18 -2.04
CA LEU A 5 21.00 14.38 -0.93
C LEU A 5 21.65 14.80 0.37
N THR A 6 20.87 14.87 1.44
CA THR A 6 21.38 15.05 2.80
C THR A 6 22.21 13.83 3.24
N GLU A 7 23.04 13.98 4.25
CA GLU A 7 23.83 12.84 4.80
C GLU A 7 22.92 11.72 5.31
N GLY A 8 21.77 12.07 5.92
CA GLY A 8 20.77 11.08 6.33
C GLY A 8 20.19 10.29 5.14
N GLN A 9 19.91 10.97 4.03
CA GLN A 9 19.41 10.35 2.81
C GLN A 9 20.47 9.46 2.14
N LYS A 10 21.72 9.87 2.11
CA LYS A 10 22.83 9.03 1.62
C LYS A 10 22.99 7.77 2.48
N MET A 11 22.86 7.90 3.80
CA MET A 11 22.93 6.77 4.71
C MET A 11 21.75 5.83 4.52
N LEU A 12 20.53 6.36 4.39
CA LEU A 12 19.32 5.57 4.09
C LEU A 12 19.47 4.81 2.78
N GLN A 13 19.92 5.47 1.71
CA GLN A 13 20.17 4.85 0.42
C GLN A 13 21.17 3.70 0.52
N LYS A 14 22.28 3.91 1.23
CA LYS A 14 23.28 2.86 1.47
C LYS A 14 22.69 1.68 2.25
N THR A 15 21.89 1.95 3.26
CA THR A 15 21.20 0.91 4.05
C THR A 15 20.23 0.11 3.19
N ALA A 16 19.47 0.79 2.33
CA ALA A 16 18.55 0.14 1.40
C ALA A 16 19.29 -0.73 0.37
N ALA A 17 20.40 -0.26 -0.17
CA ALA A 17 21.25 -1.04 -1.08
C ALA A 17 21.78 -2.33 -0.40
N GLN A 18 22.32 -2.22 0.82
CA GLN A 18 22.79 -3.36 1.59
C GLN A 18 21.66 -4.36 1.93
N PHE A 19 20.47 -3.84 2.25
CA PHE A 19 19.30 -4.67 2.46
C PHE A 19 18.93 -5.44 1.20
N ALA A 20 18.87 -4.75 0.07
CA ALA A 20 18.52 -5.34 -1.22
C ALA A 20 19.52 -6.42 -1.66
N GLU A 21 20.82 -6.15 -1.52
CA GLU A 21 21.89 -7.13 -1.80
C GLU A 21 21.79 -8.38 -0.89
N LYS A 22 21.47 -8.18 0.37
CA LYS A 22 21.47 -9.29 1.35
C LYS A 22 20.21 -10.15 1.28
N TYR A 23 19.05 -9.54 1.10
CA TYR A 23 17.76 -10.22 1.28
C TYR A 23 16.93 -10.35 0.00
N VAL A 24 17.07 -9.42 -0.95
CA VAL A 24 16.26 -9.39 -2.17
C VAL A 24 16.98 -10.11 -3.32
N GLU A 25 18.20 -9.70 -3.63
CA GLU A 25 18.98 -10.23 -4.75
C GLU A 25 19.08 -11.77 -4.79
N PRO A 26 19.36 -12.46 -3.65
CA PRO A 26 19.48 -13.92 -3.66
C PRO A 26 18.14 -14.65 -3.94
N ARG A 27 17.01 -13.94 -3.83
CA ARG A 27 15.67 -14.49 -3.99
C ARG A 27 14.96 -14.04 -5.28
N ALA A 28 15.54 -13.07 -6.02
CA ALA A 28 14.90 -12.44 -7.18
C ALA A 28 14.51 -13.45 -8.26
N GLU A 29 15.41 -14.36 -8.65
CA GLU A 29 15.12 -15.38 -9.65
C GLU A 29 14.01 -16.36 -9.21
N GLU A 30 14.00 -16.75 -7.94
CA GLU A 30 12.97 -17.61 -7.38
C GLU A 30 11.61 -16.92 -7.38
N ILE A 31 11.54 -15.67 -6.93
CA ILE A 31 10.32 -14.85 -6.89
C ILE A 31 9.74 -14.69 -8.28
N ASP A 32 10.57 -14.34 -9.26
CA ASP A 32 10.13 -14.18 -10.66
C ASP A 32 9.60 -15.51 -11.25
N ARG A 33 10.29 -16.62 -11.00
CA ARG A 33 9.93 -17.93 -11.50
C ARG A 33 8.65 -18.51 -10.86
N THR A 34 8.44 -18.29 -9.55
CA THR A 34 7.32 -18.89 -8.82
C THR A 34 6.09 -17.98 -8.80
N GLY A 35 6.27 -16.66 -8.86
CA GLY A 35 5.22 -15.69 -8.63
C GLY A 35 4.70 -15.65 -7.18
N GLU A 36 5.38 -16.32 -6.25
CA GLU A 36 4.98 -16.35 -4.84
C GLU A 36 5.28 -15.02 -4.15
N PHE A 37 4.36 -14.60 -3.27
CA PHE A 37 4.54 -13.37 -2.51
C PHE A 37 5.68 -13.52 -1.50
N PRO A 38 6.74 -12.69 -1.54
CA PRO A 38 7.91 -12.80 -0.68
C PRO A 38 7.64 -12.27 0.73
N ARG A 39 6.83 -12.98 1.50
CA ARG A 39 6.37 -12.58 2.84
C ARG A 39 7.52 -12.28 3.78
N ASP A 40 8.53 -13.13 3.79
CA ASP A 40 9.72 -12.99 4.64
C ASP A 40 10.53 -11.72 4.34
N ILE A 41 10.63 -11.33 3.07
CA ILE A 41 11.30 -10.09 2.67
C ILE A 41 10.46 -8.88 3.10
N PHE A 42 9.14 -8.93 2.89
CA PHE A 42 8.23 -7.86 3.32
C PHE A 42 8.29 -7.64 4.84
N GLU A 43 8.28 -8.71 5.63
CA GLU A 43 8.42 -8.63 7.10
C GLU A 43 9.75 -8.00 7.52
N LYS A 44 10.84 -8.34 6.83
CA LYS A 44 12.14 -7.70 7.07
C LYS A 44 12.11 -6.20 6.71
N MET A 45 11.41 -5.81 5.63
CA MET A 45 11.21 -4.39 5.29
C MET A 45 10.46 -3.63 6.39
N CYS A 46 9.46 -4.27 7.01
CA CYS A 46 8.77 -3.72 8.17
C CYS A 46 9.71 -3.57 9.37
N GLN A 47 10.49 -4.61 9.70
CA GLN A 47 11.42 -4.62 10.84
C GLN A 47 12.49 -3.53 10.76
N VAL A 48 12.99 -3.23 9.55
CA VAL A 48 13.96 -2.14 9.33
C VAL A 48 13.31 -0.78 9.13
N GLY A 49 11.99 -0.70 9.19
CA GLY A 49 11.22 0.54 9.12
C GLY A 49 10.95 1.08 7.71
N PHE A 50 11.26 0.33 6.63
CA PHE A 50 11.01 0.79 5.26
C PHE A 50 9.51 0.91 4.95
N ALA A 51 8.69 -0.01 5.47
CA ALA A 51 7.25 0.02 5.32
C ALA A 51 6.58 1.24 5.97
N GLY A 52 7.21 1.83 6.98
CA GLY A 52 6.71 2.98 7.74
C GLY A 52 7.25 4.34 7.28
N ILE A 53 8.06 4.41 6.21
CA ILE A 53 8.60 5.70 5.73
C ILE A 53 7.46 6.60 5.26
N GLY A 54 7.48 7.86 5.71
CA GLY A 54 6.44 8.86 5.44
C GLY A 54 5.25 8.81 6.39
N THR A 55 5.19 7.82 7.27
CA THR A 55 4.19 7.75 8.35
C THR A 55 4.76 8.29 9.65
N SER A 56 3.94 9.01 10.42
CA SER A 56 4.34 9.59 11.69
C SER A 56 4.80 8.53 12.70
N LYS A 57 5.81 8.88 13.50
CA LYS A 57 6.33 8.02 14.58
C LYS A 57 5.28 7.70 15.65
N ILE A 58 4.27 8.58 15.84
CA ILE A 58 3.18 8.32 16.81
C ILE A 58 2.32 7.11 16.42
N TYR A 59 2.33 6.72 15.14
CA TYR A 59 1.65 5.53 14.61
C TYR A 59 2.64 4.40 14.26
N GLY A 60 3.84 4.40 14.83
CA GLY A 60 4.86 3.39 14.58
C GLY A 60 5.63 3.54 13.28
N GLY A 61 5.43 4.64 12.55
CA GLY A 61 6.16 4.93 11.32
C GLY A 61 7.59 5.40 11.57
N SER A 62 8.40 5.41 10.53
CA SER A 62 9.79 5.86 10.57
C SER A 62 9.94 7.37 10.37
N GLY A 63 8.85 8.07 10.04
CA GLY A 63 8.92 9.45 9.54
C GLY A 63 9.55 9.50 8.15
N GLY A 64 10.23 10.61 7.84
CA GLY A 64 10.86 10.81 6.54
C GLY A 64 9.93 11.46 5.52
N THR A 65 10.42 11.56 4.30
CA THR A 65 9.81 12.27 3.17
C THR A 65 9.53 11.33 2.00
N ASP A 66 8.85 11.82 0.96
CA ASP A 66 8.67 11.06 -0.28
C ASP A 66 10.00 10.81 -1.01
N ILE A 67 11.00 11.68 -0.84
CA ILE A 67 12.36 11.43 -1.35
C ILE A 67 12.95 10.18 -0.68
N ASP A 68 12.79 10.05 0.64
CA ASP A 68 13.29 8.89 1.37
C ASP A 68 12.64 7.59 0.89
N LYS A 69 11.33 7.61 0.61
CA LYS A 69 10.63 6.45 0.00
C LYS A 69 11.23 6.09 -1.36
N VAL A 70 11.40 7.09 -2.23
CA VAL A 70 11.95 6.89 -3.58
C VAL A 70 13.35 6.29 -3.51
N LEU A 71 14.21 6.76 -2.61
CA LEU A 71 15.55 6.21 -2.44
C LEU A 71 15.51 4.73 -2.07
N VAL A 72 14.69 4.36 -1.10
CA VAL A 72 14.56 2.95 -0.66
C VAL A 72 13.98 2.08 -1.76
N VAL A 73 12.87 2.49 -2.38
CA VAL A 73 12.21 1.75 -3.46
C VAL A 73 13.17 1.57 -4.65
N THR A 74 13.95 2.59 -4.98
CA THR A 74 14.93 2.53 -6.08
C THR A 74 16.01 1.49 -5.82
N GLU A 75 16.58 1.44 -4.62
CA GLU A 75 17.64 0.47 -4.31
C GLU A 75 17.10 -0.97 -4.30
N ILE A 76 15.87 -1.19 -3.82
CA ILE A 76 15.22 -2.49 -3.88
C ILE A 76 14.92 -2.88 -5.33
N ALA A 77 14.42 -1.96 -6.15
CA ALA A 77 14.06 -2.19 -7.54
C ALA A 77 15.27 -2.57 -8.43
N LYS A 78 16.47 -2.14 -8.09
CA LYS A 78 17.71 -2.56 -8.77
C LYS A 78 17.96 -4.06 -8.67
N LYS A 79 17.37 -4.74 -7.67
CA LYS A 79 17.54 -6.16 -7.43
C LYS A 79 16.29 -6.97 -7.80
N ASP A 80 15.10 -6.45 -7.47
CA ASP A 80 13.82 -7.07 -7.81
C ASP A 80 12.69 -6.03 -7.87
N ALA A 81 12.04 -5.95 -9.03
CA ALA A 81 10.96 -4.99 -9.27
C ALA A 81 9.68 -5.35 -8.50
N SER A 82 9.41 -6.64 -8.27
CA SER A 82 8.21 -7.10 -7.56
C SER A 82 8.26 -6.72 -6.10
N CYS A 83 9.39 -6.94 -5.43
CA CYS A 83 9.62 -6.51 -4.05
C CYS A 83 9.49 -4.98 -3.89
N ALA A 84 10.01 -4.22 -4.85
CA ALA A 84 9.90 -2.77 -4.87
C ALA A 84 8.45 -2.31 -5.07
N ALA A 85 7.70 -2.95 -5.97
CA ALA A 85 6.29 -2.67 -6.22
C ALA A 85 5.43 -2.95 -4.98
N ILE A 86 5.66 -4.08 -4.30
CA ILE A 86 4.99 -4.42 -3.04
C ILE A 86 5.19 -3.32 -2.00
N LEU A 87 6.43 -2.90 -1.77
CA LEU A 87 6.73 -1.83 -0.81
C LEU A 87 6.11 -0.50 -1.22
N SER A 88 6.20 -0.14 -2.51
CA SER A 88 5.63 1.10 -3.05
C SER A 88 4.12 1.17 -2.82
N ILE A 89 3.37 0.15 -3.21
CA ILE A 89 1.91 0.11 -3.05
C ILE A 89 1.51 0.11 -1.57
N HIS A 90 2.23 -0.64 -0.75
CA HIS A 90 2.02 -0.65 0.69
C HIS A 90 2.20 0.74 1.32
N THR A 91 3.23 1.49 0.91
CA THR A 91 3.44 2.86 1.40
C THR A 91 2.40 3.85 0.87
N ILE A 92 1.77 3.59 -0.29
CA ILE A 92 0.61 4.36 -0.77
C ILE A 92 -0.57 4.17 0.19
N PHE A 93 -0.90 2.93 0.55
CA PHE A 93 -1.95 2.64 1.54
C PHE A 93 -1.71 3.41 2.83
N ALA A 94 -0.52 3.29 3.42
CA ALA A 94 -0.17 3.99 4.66
C ALA A 94 -0.25 5.53 4.51
N SER A 95 0.20 6.07 3.37
CA SER A 95 0.16 7.51 3.09
C SER A 95 -1.26 8.06 2.96
N VAL A 96 -2.15 7.34 2.27
CA VAL A 96 -3.56 7.73 2.13
C VAL A 96 -4.25 7.73 3.48
N LEU A 97 -4.07 6.67 4.26
CA LEU A 97 -4.64 6.56 5.59
C LEU A 97 -4.08 7.64 6.54
N ASN A 98 -2.77 7.89 6.52
CA ASN A 98 -2.14 8.94 7.32
C ASN A 98 -2.66 10.33 6.98
N LYS A 99 -2.99 10.58 5.71
CA LYS A 99 -3.44 11.91 5.24
C LYS A 99 -4.95 12.12 5.41
N PHE A 100 -5.76 11.10 5.15
CA PHE A 100 -7.21 11.24 5.02
C PHE A 100 -8.01 10.44 6.05
N GLY A 101 -7.40 9.50 6.76
CA GLY A 101 -8.06 8.72 7.80
C GLY A 101 -8.44 9.57 9.01
N THR A 102 -9.49 9.15 9.72
CA THR A 102 -9.80 9.68 11.06
C THR A 102 -8.70 9.29 12.05
N GLU A 103 -8.65 9.98 13.17
CA GLU A 103 -7.66 9.65 14.22
C GLU A 103 -7.81 8.21 14.71
N GLU A 104 -9.05 7.75 14.88
CA GLU A 104 -9.37 6.38 15.25
C GLU A 104 -8.85 5.35 14.22
N GLN A 105 -9.08 5.63 12.92
CA GLN A 105 -8.58 4.78 11.85
C GLN A 105 -7.04 4.74 11.83
N LYS A 106 -6.38 5.89 12.00
CA LYS A 106 -4.92 5.94 12.07
C LYS A 106 -4.36 5.13 13.22
N GLN A 107 -4.93 5.29 14.41
CA GLN A 107 -4.50 4.55 15.61
C GLN A 107 -4.74 3.04 15.48
N LYS A 108 -5.81 2.63 14.82
CA LYS A 108 -6.13 1.21 14.62
C LYS A 108 -5.23 0.55 13.59
N TYR A 109 -5.05 1.16 12.41
CA TYR A 109 -4.48 0.47 11.27
C TYR A 109 -3.02 0.81 10.96
N LEU A 110 -2.54 2.05 11.25
CA LEU A 110 -1.18 2.42 10.90
C LEU A 110 -0.11 1.64 11.68
N PRO A 111 -0.23 1.39 13.00
CA PRO A 111 0.81 0.65 13.72
C PRO A 111 1.05 -0.76 13.16
N GLU A 112 0.00 -1.50 12.86
CA GLU A 112 0.14 -2.83 12.28
C GLU A 112 0.67 -2.81 10.84
N THR A 113 0.36 -1.74 10.09
CA THR A 113 0.80 -1.56 8.72
C THR A 113 2.27 -1.14 8.65
N THR A 114 2.74 -0.28 9.53
CA THR A 114 4.10 0.29 9.45
C THR A 114 5.19 -0.65 9.96
N ASN A 115 4.93 -1.39 11.02
CA ASN A 115 5.92 -2.28 11.65
C ASN A 115 5.35 -3.66 12.09
N GLY A 116 4.04 -3.82 12.09
CA GLY A 116 3.36 -5.05 12.51
C GLY A 116 3.27 -6.14 11.42
N GLY A 117 3.79 -5.91 10.22
CA GLY A 117 3.76 -6.89 9.13
C GLY A 117 2.42 -7.03 8.41
N ALA A 118 1.41 -6.22 8.73
CA ALA A 118 0.14 -6.20 8.02
C ALA A 118 0.29 -5.49 6.67
N LEU A 119 0.13 -6.22 5.57
CA LEU A 119 0.17 -5.64 4.23
C LEU A 119 -1.10 -4.81 3.97
N GLY A 120 -0.92 -3.59 3.51
CA GLY A 120 -1.99 -2.76 2.96
C GLY A 120 -1.97 -2.79 1.43
N ALA A 121 -3.15 -2.81 0.80
CA ALA A 121 -3.29 -2.77 -0.65
C ALA A 121 -4.18 -1.61 -1.11
N PHE A 122 -4.03 -1.25 -2.39
CA PHE A 122 -4.72 -0.14 -3.03
C PHE A 122 -5.51 -0.66 -4.23
N ALA A 123 -6.84 -0.75 -4.08
CA ALA A 123 -7.73 -1.42 -5.02
C ALA A 123 -8.55 -0.40 -5.83
N LEU A 124 -7.95 0.12 -6.90
CA LEU A 124 -8.58 1.09 -7.81
C LEU A 124 -9.06 0.42 -9.10
N THR A 125 -8.17 -0.31 -9.78
CA THR A 125 -8.36 -0.83 -11.13
C THR A 125 -9.47 -1.88 -11.21
N GLU A 126 -10.27 -1.79 -12.27
CA GLU A 126 -11.32 -2.75 -12.61
C GLU A 126 -11.10 -3.31 -14.03
N PRO A 127 -11.74 -4.44 -14.39
CA PRO A 127 -11.61 -5.00 -15.74
C PRO A 127 -11.91 -4.00 -16.86
N ASN A 128 -12.80 -3.03 -16.62
CA ASN A 128 -13.20 -2.01 -17.59
C ASN A 128 -12.68 -0.61 -17.27
N ALA A 129 -11.90 -0.42 -16.21
CA ALA A 129 -11.44 0.90 -15.75
C ALA A 129 -9.99 0.82 -15.25
N GLY A 130 -9.05 1.01 -16.16
CA GLY A 130 -7.62 1.14 -15.89
C GLY A 130 -7.19 2.61 -15.89
N SER A 131 -6.65 3.10 -17.01
CA SER A 131 -6.28 4.52 -17.13
C SER A 131 -7.45 5.48 -16.98
N ASP A 132 -8.65 5.06 -17.40
CA ASP A 132 -9.91 5.76 -17.13
C ASP A 132 -10.52 5.32 -15.79
N ALA A 133 -9.82 5.58 -14.70
CA ALA A 133 -10.25 5.21 -13.36
C ALA A 133 -11.58 5.86 -12.93
N GLY A 134 -11.94 6.98 -13.56
CA GLY A 134 -13.23 7.65 -13.35
C GLY A 134 -14.44 6.86 -13.85
N ASN A 135 -14.22 5.85 -14.71
CA ASN A 135 -15.25 4.97 -15.23
C ASN A 135 -15.42 3.67 -14.42
N ALA A 136 -14.92 3.66 -13.17
CA ALA A 136 -15.13 2.56 -12.26
C ALA A 136 -16.60 2.30 -12.00
N LYS A 137 -16.97 1.02 -11.89
CA LYS A 137 -18.36 0.56 -11.71
C LYS A 137 -18.64 -0.09 -10.37
N THR A 138 -17.60 -0.40 -9.59
CA THR A 138 -17.78 -0.88 -8.21
C THR A 138 -18.60 0.14 -7.44
N THR A 139 -19.66 -0.31 -6.79
CA THR A 139 -20.56 0.52 -5.98
C THR A 139 -20.37 0.24 -4.49
N ALA A 140 -20.68 1.22 -3.66
CA ALA A 140 -20.76 1.07 -2.21
C ALA A 140 -22.02 1.85 -1.76
N ILE A 141 -23.11 1.14 -1.60
CA ILE A 141 -24.41 1.74 -1.29
C ILE A 141 -24.66 1.61 0.20
N LEU A 142 -25.05 2.70 0.83
CA LEU A 142 -25.42 2.71 2.25
C LEU A 142 -26.73 1.94 2.44
N ASP A 143 -26.71 0.93 3.27
CA ASP A 143 -27.89 0.28 3.80
C ASP A 143 -28.39 1.12 4.99
N GLU A 144 -29.54 1.74 4.82
CA GLU A 144 -30.12 2.65 5.84
C GLU A 144 -30.59 1.90 7.09
N GLU A 145 -30.87 0.60 7.01
CA GLU A 145 -31.32 -0.20 8.17
C GLU A 145 -30.14 -0.56 9.07
N THR A 146 -29.00 -0.91 8.48
CA THR A 146 -27.80 -1.33 9.24
C THR A 146 -26.81 -0.18 9.45
N GLY A 147 -26.88 0.87 8.62
CA GLY A 147 -25.88 1.95 8.60
C GLY A 147 -24.53 1.53 7.98
N GLU A 148 -24.47 0.40 7.30
CA GLU A 148 -23.28 -0.14 6.67
C GLU A 148 -23.27 0.09 5.16
N TYR A 149 -22.07 0.18 4.57
CA TYR A 149 -21.92 0.21 3.12
C TYR A 149 -21.85 -1.20 2.55
N VAL A 150 -22.76 -1.52 1.61
CA VAL A 150 -22.72 -2.75 0.83
C VAL A 150 -21.90 -2.51 -0.43
N ILE A 151 -20.72 -3.16 -0.53
CA ILE A 151 -19.80 -3.01 -1.65
C ILE A 151 -20.05 -4.14 -2.67
N ASN A 152 -20.28 -3.78 -3.94
CA ASN A 152 -20.45 -4.72 -5.03
C ASN A 152 -19.57 -4.33 -6.21
N GLY A 153 -18.71 -5.25 -6.66
CA GLY A 153 -17.84 -5.03 -7.81
C GLY A 153 -16.65 -5.97 -7.82
N THR A 154 -15.81 -5.80 -8.84
CA THR A 154 -14.59 -6.60 -9.01
C THR A 154 -13.40 -5.67 -9.27
N LYS A 155 -12.34 -5.84 -8.52
CA LYS A 155 -11.06 -5.17 -8.74
C LYS A 155 -10.04 -6.15 -9.31
N CYS A 156 -9.14 -5.68 -10.16
CA CYS A 156 -8.09 -6.51 -10.77
C CYS A 156 -6.73 -5.82 -10.73
N PHE A 157 -5.66 -6.59 -10.92
CA PHE A 157 -4.27 -6.11 -10.86
C PHE A 157 -3.91 -5.40 -9.55
N ILE A 158 -4.45 -5.90 -8.43
CA ILE A 158 -4.20 -5.33 -7.11
C ILE A 158 -2.93 -5.96 -6.51
N SER A 159 -1.84 -5.22 -6.55
CA SER A 159 -0.55 -5.68 -6.00
C SER A 159 -0.69 -6.07 -4.53
N GLY A 160 -0.35 -7.31 -4.22
CA GLY A 160 -0.48 -7.87 -2.89
C GLY A 160 -1.92 -8.07 -2.40
N GLY A 161 -2.96 -7.92 -3.24
CA GLY A 161 -4.37 -7.96 -2.83
C GLY A 161 -4.76 -9.25 -2.11
N SER A 162 -4.31 -10.42 -2.61
CA SER A 162 -4.56 -11.71 -1.97
C SER A 162 -3.88 -11.88 -0.60
N GLN A 163 -2.86 -11.08 -0.32
CA GLN A 163 -2.04 -11.13 0.91
C GLN A 163 -2.33 -9.97 1.86
N ALA A 164 -3.03 -8.95 1.39
CA ALA A 164 -3.32 -7.76 2.18
C ALA A 164 -4.29 -8.09 3.32
N LYS A 165 -4.03 -7.53 4.49
CA LYS A 165 -4.95 -7.56 5.61
C LYS A 165 -6.00 -6.47 5.48
N ASN A 166 -5.60 -5.31 4.98
CA ASN A 166 -6.45 -4.13 4.83
C ASN A 166 -6.32 -3.59 3.40
N LEU A 167 -7.43 -3.17 2.82
CA LEU A 167 -7.50 -2.65 1.46
C LEU A 167 -8.17 -1.28 1.43
N LEU A 168 -7.64 -0.37 0.63
CA LEU A 168 -8.33 0.84 0.21
C LEU A 168 -9.06 0.56 -1.10
N ILE A 169 -10.38 0.46 -1.04
CA ILE A 169 -11.23 0.16 -2.20
C ILE A 169 -11.90 1.43 -2.68
N PHE A 170 -11.76 1.73 -3.98
CA PHE A 170 -12.45 2.84 -4.62
C PHE A 170 -13.78 2.36 -5.18
N ALA A 171 -14.88 2.95 -4.72
CA ALA A 171 -16.23 2.59 -5.12
C ALA A 171 -17.14 3.83 -5.23
N LEU A 172 -18.17 3.74 -6.06
CA LEU A 172 -19.18 4.77 -6.22
C LEU A 172 -20.16 4.72 -5.03
N THR A 173 -20.11 5.71 -4.17
CA THR A 173 -21.09 5.90 -3.10
C THR A 173 -22.29 6.71 -3.57
N ASP A 174 -22.15 7.46 -4.65
CA ASP A 174 -23.24 8.16 -5.33
C ASP A 174 -23.05 8.03 -6.85
N PRO A 175 -23.58 6.97 -7.48
CA PRO A 175 -23.45 6.76 -8.92
C PRO A 175 -24.01 7.91 -9.78
N SER A 176 -24.97 8.67 -9.26
CA SER A 176 -25.57 9.80 -9.98
C SER A 176 -24.60 10.94 -10.24
N LYS A 177 -23.53 11.04 -9.46
CA LYS A 177 -22.50 12.09 -9.57
C LYS A 177 -21.29 11.69 -10.43
N GLY A 178 -21.31 10.51 -11.05
CA GLY A 178 -20.19 10.01 -11.84
C GLY A 178 -18.88 10.00 -11.04
N THR A 179 -17.80 10.54 -11.59
CA THR A 179 -16.47 10.58 -10.92
C THR A 179 -16.46 11.32 -9.58
N LYS A 180 -17.38 12.27 -9.38
CA LYS A 180 -17.51 13.01 -8.10
C LYS A 180 -18.20 12.19 -7.02
N GLY A 181 -18.83 11.08 -7.39
CA GLY A 181 -19.45 10.13 -6.47
C GLY A 181 -18.50 9.00 -6.02
N LEU A 182 -17.25 9.00 -6.49
CA LEU A 182 -16.25 8.00 -6.11
C LEU A 182 -15.70 8.30 -4.72
N SER A 183 -15.70 7.30 -3.87
CA SER A 183 -15.14 7.33 -2.51
C SER A 183 -14.06 6.26 -2.33
N CYS A 184 -13.20 6.46 -1.33
CA CYS A 184 -12.22 5.48 -0.90
C CYS A 184 -12.67 4.88 0.43
N ILE A 185 -12.87 3.57 0.47
CA ILE A 185 -13.36 2.84 1.65
C ILE A 185 -12.28 1.90 2.12
N LEU A 186 -12.01 1.93 3.42
CA LEU A 186 -11.12 0.98 4.07
C LEU A 186 -11.88 -0.31 4.36
N VAL A 187 -11.37 -1.44 3.87
CA VAL A 187 -11.99 -2.76 4.02
C VAL A 187 -10.97 -3.74 4.60
N GLU A 188 -11.36 -4.47 5.62
CA GLU A 188 -10.58 -5.57 6.19
C GLU A 188 -10.80 -6.85 5.38
N LYS A 189 -9.77 -7.69 5.24
CA LYS A 189 -9.85 -8.95 4.45
C LYS A 189 -10.96 -9.89 4.90
N ASP A 190 -11.24 -9.89 6.21
CA ASP A 190 -12.23 -10.79 6.81
C ASP A 190 -13.67 -10.25 6.72
N THR A 191 -13.89 -9.14 6.00
CA THR A 191 -15.23 -8.60 5.76
C THR A 191 -16.08 -9.63 5.00
N PRO A 192 -17.33 -9.92 5.47
CA PRO A 192 -18.20 -10.88 4.80
C PRO A 192 -18.42 -10.54 3.32
N GLY A 193 -18.29 -11.55 2.44
CA GLY A 193 -18.44 -11.39 1.00
C GLY A 193 -17.17 -10.93 0.27
N PHE A 194 -16.07 -10.65 0.97
CA PHE A 194 -14.78 -10.39 0.36
C PHE A 194 -14.13 -11.71 -0.11
N SER A 195 -13.72 -11.79 -1.39
CA SER A 195 -13.10 -12.99 -1.99
C SER A 195 -12.00 -12.62 -2.99
#